data_a93e3e46e8198230da175468e4259b1b
#
_entry.id   a93e3e46e8198230da175468e4259b1b
#
_cell.length_a   1.000
_cell.length_b   1.000
_cell.length_c   1.000
_cell.angle_alpha   90.00
_cell.angle_beta   90.00
_cell.angle_gamma   90.00
#
_symmetry.space_group_name_H-M   'P 1'
#
loop_
_entity.id
_entity.type
_entity.pdbx_description
1 polymer ?
#
loop_
_entity_poly.entity_id
_entity_poly.type
_entity_poly.pdbx_seq_one_letter_code
_entity_poly.pdbx_strand_id
1 'polypeptide(L)'
;MKKVIILGLILSIFSLQAQQSKKNIDPKYLFCYKNTSFSADDYKIYIEDAINEDGLSKFKIRIFNKTNDYLIFKPSDVIFKIGTQEIACKEKQVLVLPNEESWKVISVRGKGFQEEKYTVQLKQMHKISASAAPLIAEDLSLPTATTEFTVGNFKYTIKKADLKTDKSIIRCECVYQGEGVGILSPGKCVAIMPQGQENPNSDKFKGCLLETGKGESFLIEFREIKGGGDMQKSPLKLIWGETFKESKVESIPGGIINLELDGPKTGERNQ
;
A
#
# COMPACT_ATOMS: atom_id res chain seq x y z
N MET A 1 58.32 -46.54 -12.61
CA MET A 1 57.68 -45.24 -12.75
C MET A 1 56.71 -45.26 -13.93
N LYS A 2 55.53 -45.89 -13.84
CA LYS A 2 54.43 -45.89 -14.83
C LYS A 2 53.09 -46.24 -14.19
N LYS A 3 52.59 -45.41 -13.26
CA LYS A 3 51.25 -45.61 -12.64
C LYS A 3 50.52 -44.32 -12.24
N VAL A 4 50.79 -43.16 -12.85
CA VAL A 4 50.17 -41.88 -12.41
C VAL A 4 49.30 -41.19 -13.48
N ILE A 5 49.15 -41.73 -14.71
CA ILE A 5 48.49 -41.00 -15.83
C ILE A 5 47.00 -41.42 -16.02
N ILE A 6 46.47 -42.42 -15.36
CA ILE A 6 45.08 -42.90 -15.64
C ILE A 6 44.03 -42.23 -14.73
N LEU A 7 44.38 -41.56 -13.64
CA LEU A 7 43.40 -40.97 -12.71
C LEU A 7 42.91 -39.56 -13.14
N GLY A 8 43.61 -38.88 -14.06
CA GLY A 8 43.25 -37.54 -14.54
C GLY A 8 42.14 -37.51 -15.61
N LEU A 9 41.92 -38.63 -16.32
CA LEU A 9 40.99 -38.65 -17.46
C LEU A 9 39.53 -38.99 -17.04
N ILE A 10 39.30 -39.52 -15.87
CA ILE A 10 37.96 -39.91 -15.41
C ILE A 10 37.22 -38.73 -14.74
N LEU A 11 37.95 -37.75 -14.20
CA LEU A 11 37.37 -36.57 -13.58
C LEU A 11 36.87 -35.51 -14.59
N SER A 12 37.34 -35.54 -15.82
CA SER A 12 36.91 -34.58 -16.90
C SER A 12 35.61 -34.99 -17.58
N ILE A 13 35.14 -36.23 -17.44
CA ILE A 13 33.88 -36.72 -18.08
C ILE A 13 32.66 -36.38 -17.26
N PHE A 14 32.77 -36.15 -15.95
CA PHE A 14 31.62 -35.81 -15.11
C PHE A 14 31.24 -34.32 -15.12
N SER A 15 32.08 -33.46 -15.67
CA SER A 15 31.78 -32.02 -15.77
C SER A 15 30.98 -31.62 -17.02
N LEU A 16 30.78 -32.53 -17.97
CA LEU A 16 30.08 -32.24 -19.24
C LEU A 16 28.58 -32.60 -19.26
N GLN A 17 28.04 -33.21 -18.22
CA GLN A 17 26.62 -33.61 -18.21
C GLN A 17 25.68 -32.64 -17.49
N ALA A 18 26.15 -31.50 -16.99
CA ALA A 18 25.31 -30.51 -16.30
C ALA A 18 24.87 -29.32 -17.19
N GLN A 19 25.16 -29.33 -18.48
CA GLN A 19 24.45 -28.46 -19.43
C GLN A 19 23.15 -29.12 -19.84
N GLN A 20 22.13 -29.08 -18.96
CA GLN A 20 20.75 -29.23 -19.41
C GLN A 20 20.53 -28.23 -20.54
N SER A 21 20.30 -28.73 -21.74
CA SER A 21 19.89 -27.93 -22.89
C SER A 21 18.69 -27.10 -22.45
N LYS A 22 18.84 -25.78 -22.24
CA LYS A 22 17.71 -24.89 -22.10
C LYS A 22 16.84 -25.12 -23.32
N LYS A 23 15.69 -25.76 -23.13
CA LYS A 23 14.66 -25.93 -24.13
C LYS A 23 14.45 -24.56 -24.75
N ASN A 24 14.51 -24.45 -26.07
CA ASN A 24 14.27 -23.20 -26.78
C ASN A 24 12.77 -22.90 -26.69
N ILE A 25 12.35 -22.30 -25.56
CA ILE A 25 10.95 -21.96 -25.28
C ILE A 25 10.68 -20.62 -25.99
N ASP A 26 9.56 -20.50 -26.67
CA ASP A 26 9.11 -19.24 -27.26
C ASP A 26 9.13 -18.14 -26.19
N PRO A 27 9.81 -16.99 -26.39
CA PRO A 27 9.83 -15.90 -25.44
C PRO A 27 8.43 -15.40 -25.02
N LYS A 28 7.42 -15.57 -25.88
CA LYS A 28 6.03 -15.18 -25.59
C LYS A 28 5.22 -16.27 -24.90
N TYR A 29 5.79 -17.47 -24.72
CA TYR A 29 5.09 -18.55 -24.03
C TYR A 29 4.87 -18.18 -22.56
N LEU A 30 3.62 -18.18 -22.13
CA LEU A 30 3.20 -17.80 -20.78
C LEU A 30 3.33 -18.98 -19.83
N PHE A 31 4.07 -18.79 -18.75
CA PHE A 31 4.05 -19.66 -17.59
C PHE A 31 3.04 -19.12 -16.60
N CYS A 32 2.00 -19.90 -16.30
CA CYS A 32 1.02 -19.58 -15.27
C CYS A 32 1.38 -20.32 -13.98
N TYR A 33 1.16 -19.70 -12.84
CA TYR A 33 1.49 -20.29 -11.53
C TYR A 33 0.22 -20.50 -10.71
N LYS A 34 0.28 -21.49 -9.83
CA LYS A 34 -0.79 -21.77 -8.87
C LYS A 34 -0.95 -20.59 -7.93
N ASN A 35 -2.20 -20.25 -7.61
CA ASN A 35 -2.48 -19.30 -6.56
C ASN A 35 -1.94 -19.82 -5.23
N THR A 36 -1.32 -18.95 -4.44
CA THR A 36 -0.71 -19.32 -3.16
C THR A 36 -0.94 -18.27 -2.11
N SER A 37 -0.70 -18.59 -0.86
CA SER A 37 -0.83 -17.63 0.24
C SER A 37 0.25 -17.82 1.30
N PHE A 38 0.55 -16.73 2.00
CA PHE A 38 1.41 -16.68 3.17
C PHE A 38 0.65 -16.01 4.32
N SER A 39 0.78 -16.53 5.53
CA SER A 39 0.12 -15.98 6.72
C SER A 39 1.16 -15.71 7.82
N ALA A 40 1.18 -14.47 8.29
CA ALA A 40 1.85 -14.03 9.50
C ALA A 40 0.81 -13.75 10.59
N ASP A 41 1.24 -13.36 11.79
CA ASP A 41 0.32 -13.02 12.90
C ASP A 41 -0.53 -11.81 12.56
N ASP A 42 0.07 -10.74 12.03
CA ASP A 42 -0.58 -9.47 11.77
C ASP A 42 -1.28 -9.38 10.41
N TYR A 43 -0.96 -10.25 9.43
CA TYR A 43 -1.49 -10.15 8.08
C TYR A 43 -1.54 -11.49 7.34
N LYS A 44 -2.28 -11.51 6.23
CA LYS A 44 -2.27 -12.61 5.25
C LYS A 44 -2.08 -12.04 3.84
N ILE A 45 -1.21 -12.69 3.07
CA ILE A 45 -0.96 -12.37 1.67
C ILE A 45 -1.48 -13.49 0.79
N TYR A 46 -2.15 -13.12 -0.30
CA TYR A 46 -2.51 -14.02 -1.40
C TYR A 46 -1.79 -13.55 -2.65
N ILE A 47 -1.20 -14.47 -3.39
CA ILE A 47 -0.67 -14.25 -4.73
C ILE A 47 -1.59 -14.95 -5.72
N GLU A 48 -2.14 -14.16 -6.63
CA GLU A 48 -3.14 -14.57 -7.61
C GLU A 48 -2.68 -14.16 -9.01
N ASP A 49 -3.09 -14.92 -10.01
CA ASP A 49 -2.86 -14.65 -11.43
C ASP A 49 -1.38 -14.40 -11.77
N ALA A 50 -0.49 -15.15 -11.12
CA ALA A 50 0.93 -15.04 -11.38
C ALA A 50 1.29 -15.63 -12.75
N ILE A 51 2.00 -14.84 -13.54
CA ILE A 51 2.48 -15.22 -14.88
C ILE A 51 3.90 -14.75 -15.11
N ASN A 52 4.65 -15.55 -15.88
CA ASN A 52 5.96 -15.20 -16.42
C ASN A 52 6.01 -15.39 -17.94
N GLU A 53 6.57 -14.40 -18.61
CA GLU A 53 7.15 -14.48 -19.97
C GLU A 53 8.67 -14.39 -19.84
N ASP A 54 9.41 -14.53 -20.94
CA ASP A 54 10.87 -14.41 -20.89
C ASP A 54 11.34 -13.09 -20.23
N GLY A 55 10.68 -11.99 -20.53
CA GLY A 55 11.07 -10.64 -20.09
C GLY A 55 10.24 -10.02 -18.98
N LEU A 56 9.19 -10.69 -18.48
CA LEU A 56 8.23 -10.12 -17.54
C LEU A 56 7.76 -11.17 -16.52
N SER A 57 7.81 -10.82 -15.25
CA SER A 57 7.10 -11.53 -14.19
C SER A 57 6.11 -10.58 -13.53
N LYS A 58 4.85 -11.00 -13.39
CA LYS A 58 3.82 -10.21 -12.72
C LYS A 58 2.82 -11.08 -11.99
N PHE A 59 2.23 -10.56 -10.91
CA PHE A 59 1.10 -11.16 -10.22
C PHE A 59 0.27 -10.10 -9.51
N LYS A 60 -0.93 -10.47 -9.13
CA LYS A 60 -1.78 -9.73 -8.22
C LYS A 60 -1.46 -10.15 -6.79
N ILE A 61 -1.08 -9.21 -5.94
CA ILE A 61 -0.97 -9.40 -4.50
C ILE A 61 -2.21 -8.83 -3.83
N ARG A 62 -2.82 -9.61 -2.94
CA ARG A 62 -3.91 -9.18 -2.08
C ARG A 62 -3.47 -9.38 -0.63
N ILE A 63 -3.61 -8.34 0.17
CA ILE A 63 -3.12 -8.29 1.55
C ILE A 63 -4.31 -8.04 2.46
N PHE A 64 -4.55 -8.94 3.38
CA PHE A 64 -5.54 -8.81 4.44
C PHE A 64 -4.84 -8.43 5.75
N ASN A 65 -5.21 -7.31 6.33
CA ASN A 65 -4.76 -6.84 7.63
C ASN A 65 -5.60 -7.47 8.74
N LYS A 66 -4.98 -8.23 9.64
CA LYS A 66 -5.65 -8.90 10.76
C LYS A 66 -5.68 -8.05 12.04
N THR A 67 -5.12 -6.84 12.00
CA THR A 67 -4.93 -5.98 13.18
C THR A 67 -5.87 -4.78 13.17
N ASN A 68 -5.95 -4.11 14.31
CA ASN A 68 -6.61 -2.81 14.44
C ASN A 68 -5.68 -1.64 14.06
N ASP A 69 -4.46 -1.91 13.61
CA ASP A 69 -3.47 -0.94 13.18
C ASP A 69 -3.44 -0.81 11.65
N TYR A 70 -2.81 0.24 11.13
CA TYR A 70 -2.57 0.36 9.70
C TYR A 70 -1.36 -0.49 9.29
N LEU A 71 -1.41 -1.09 8.10
CA LEU A 71 -0.25 -1.72 7.48
C LEU A 71 0.13 -0.99 6.21
N ILE A 72 1.45 -0.85 5.98
CA ILE A 72 1.99 -0.37 4.70
C ILE A 72 2.78 -1.52 4.07
N PHE A 73 2.36 -1.90 2.90
CA PHE A 73 3.12 -2.78 2.01
C PHE A 73 3.96 -1.93 1.07
N LYS A 74 5.29 -2.06 1.16
CA LYS A 74 6.22 -1.41 0.23
C LYS A 74 6.72 -2.43 -0.79
N PRO A 75 6.32 -2.34 -2.06
CA PRO A 75 6.82 -3.24 -3.09
C PRO A 75 8.34 -3.25 -3.23
N SER A 76 9.03 -2.17 -2.84
CA SER A 76 10.50 -2.14 -2.77
C SER A 76 11.10 -3.15 -1.79
N ASP A 77 10.32 -3.63 -0.82
CA ASP A 77 10.72 -4.69 0.12
C ASP A 77 10.47 -6.10 -0.44
N VAL A 78 9.94 -6.20 -1.67
CA VAL A 78 9.71 -7.46 -2.37
C VAL A 78 10.85 -7.75 -3.32
N ILE A 79 11.43 -8.95 -3.19
CA ILE A 79 12.44 -9.47 -4.10
C ILE A 79 11.88 -10.69 -4.82
N PHE A 80 11.92 -10.64 -6.14
CA PHE A 80 11.67 -11.78 -7.01
C PHE A 80 12.98 -12.55 -7.19
N LYS A 81 12.98 -13.83 -6.83
CA LYS A 81 14.11 -14.75 -7.03
C LYS A 81 13.72 -15.74 -8.13
N ILE A 82 14.16 -15.45 -9.36
CA ILE A 82 13.81 -16.20 -10.56
C ILE A 82 15.10 -16.74 -11.19
N GLY A 83 15.26 -18.06 -11.21
CA GLY A 83 16.53 -18.67 -11.61
C GLY A 83 17.67 -18.19 -10.72
N THR A 84 18.67 -17.55 -11.31
CA THR A 84 19.83 -16.96 -10.61
C THR A 84 19.67 -15.46 -10.33
N GLN A 85 18.54 -14.87 -10.67
CA GLN A 85 18.32 -13.42 -10.58
C GLN A 85 17.57 -13.05 -9.31
N GLU A 86 17.98 -11.95 -8.68
CA GLU A 86 17.24 -11.28 -7.60
C GLU A 86 16.85 -9.87 -8.07
N ILE A 87 15.56 -9.60 -8.16
CA ILE A 87 15.05 -8.35 -8.72
C ILE A 87 14.07 -7.72 -7.74
N ALA A 88 14.35 -6.48 -7.32
CA ALA A 88 13.46 -5.71 -6.47
C ALA A 88 12.34 -5.05 -7.29
N CYS A 89 11.15 -5.02 -6.71
CA CYS A 89 10.01 -4.32 -7.29
C CYS A 89 10.14 -2.80 -7.06
N LYS A 90 9.60 -1.99 -7.99
CA LYS A 90 9.68 -0.51 -7.94
C LYS A 90 8.30 0.18 -7.87
N GLU A 91 7.26 -0.59 -7.65
CA GLU A 91 5.89 -0.06 -7.59
C GLU A 91 5.67 0.83 -6.34
N LYS A 92 4.61 1.66 -6.39
CA LYS A 92 4.21 2.49 -5.24
C LYS A 92 3.68 1.63 -4.09
N GLN A 93 3.87 2.11 -2.87
CA GLN A 93 3.36 1.48 -1.66
C GLN A 93 1.83 1.38 -1.62
N VAL A 94 1.34 0.47 -0.79
CA VAL A 94 -0.09 0.22 -0.56
C VAL A 94 -0.38 0.35 0.93
N LEU A 95 -1.37 1.18 1.27
CA LEU A 95 -1.95 1.25 2.61
C LEU A 95 -3.04 0.19 2.73
N VAL A 96 -2.99 -0.59 3.81
CA VAL A 96 -4.03 -1.56 4.18
C VAL A 96 -4.65 -1.10 5.50
N LEU A 97 -5.92 -0.74 5.46
CA LEU A 97 -6.66 -0.26 6.62
C LEU A 97 -6.88 -1.39 7.65
N PRO A 98 -7.15 -1.05 8.92
CA PRO A 98 -7.45 -2.02 9.96
C PRO A 98 -8.58 -2.97 9.58
N ASN A 99 -8.35 -4.29 9.71
CA ASN A 99 -9.32 -5.35 9.40
C ASN A 99 -9.88 -5.32 7.97
N GLU A 100 -9.20 -4.64 7.04
CA GLU A 100 -9.56 -4.57 5.62
C GLU A 100 -8.54 -5.30 4.75
N GLU A 101 -8.86 -5.41 3.47
CA GLU A 101 -7.93 -5.90 2.46
C GLU A 101 -7.63 -4.83 1.41
N SER A 102 -6.43 -4.91 0.86
CA SER A 102 -6.01 -4.12 -0.29
C SER A 102 -5.30 -5.01 -1.29
N TRP A 103 -5.31 -4.62 -2.55
CA TRP A 103 -4.64 -5.38 -3.60
C TRP A 103 -3.85 -4.48 -4.54
N LYS A 104 -2.87 -5.08 -5.19
CA LYS A 104 -2.06 -4.42 -6.21
C LYS A 104 -1.51 -5.46 -7.19
N VAL A 105 -1.33 -5.06 -8.44
CA VAL A 105 -0.50 -5.79 -9.38
C VAL A 105 0.93 -5.30 -9.22
N ILE A 106 1.85 -6.22 -9.01
CA ILE A 106 3.28 -5.94 -8.99
C ILE A 106 4.00 -6.71 -10.09
N SER A 107 5.05 -6.11 -10.63
CA SER A 107 5.77 -6.66 -11.77
C SER A 107 7.24 -6.32 -11.74
N VAL A 108 8.04 -7.21 -12.36
CA VAL A 108 9.46 -6.97 -12.60
C VAL A 108 9.79 -7.33 -14.04
N ARG A 109 10.82 -6.70 -14.56
CA ARG A 109 11.34 -6.96 -15.90
C ARG A 109 12.77 -7.49 -15.83
N GLY A 110 13.12 -8.42 -16.74
CA GLY A 110 14.42 -9.06 -16.81
C GLY A 110 14.54 -9.92 -18.06
N LYS A 111 15.16 -11.08 -17.94
CA LYS A 111 15.29 -12.08 -19.01
C LYS A 111 15.29 -13.48 -18.40
N GLY A 112 14.80 -14.47 -19.15
CA GLY A 112 14.82 -15.87 -18.73
C GLY A 112 13.92 -16.14 -17.51
N PHE A 113 12.74 -15.54 -17.47
CA PHE A 113 11.81 -15.70 -16.35
C PHE A 113 10.89 -16.92 -16.48
N GLN A 114 10.98 -17.66 -17.56
CA GLN A 114 10.21 -18.88 -17.80
C GLN A 114 10.78 -20.05 -17.00
N GLU A 115 10.58 -20.02 -15.68
CA GLU A 115 11.05 -21.03 -14.73
C GLU A 115 9.83 -21.76 -14.11
N GLU A 116 9.90 -23.08 -13.93
CA GLU A 116 8.78 -23.86 -13.36
C GLU A 116 8.49 -23.49 -11.91
N LYS A 117 9.49 -22.97 -11.21
CA LYS A 117 9.38 -22.50 -9.81
C LYS A 117 10.19 -21.25 -9.63
N TYR A 118 9.65 -20.32 -8.84
CA TYR A 118 10.40 -19.17 -8.36
C TYR A 118 9.91 -18.74 -6.97
N THR A 119 10.65 -17.84 -6.35
CA THR A 119 10.35 -17.40 -5.01
C THR A 119 10.13 -15.89 -4.99
N VAL A 120 9.15 -15.47 -4.21
CA VAL A 120 8.92 -14.07 -3.86
C VAL A 120 9.24 -13.91 -2.38
N GLN A 121 10.24 -13.10 -2.06
CA GLN A 121 10.62 -12.78 -0.70
C GLN A 121 10.10 -11.40 -0.35
N LEU A 122 9.19 -11.30 0.61
CA LEU A 122 8.86 -10.07 1.31
C LEU A 122 9.85 -9.92 2.48
N LYS A 123 10.66 -8.87 2.50
CA LYS A 123 11.63 -8.62 3.57
C LYS A 123 10.92 -8.24 4.87
N GLN A 124 9.98 -7.32 4.77
CA GLN A 124 9.24 -6.77 5.91
C GLN A 124 7.90 -6.19 5.48
N MET A 125 7.00 -6.05 6.42
CA MET A 125 5.80 -5.22 6.36
C MET A 125 5.97 -4.09 7.38
N HIS A 126 5.25 -2.98 7.22
CA HIS A 126 5.32 -1.86 8.16
C HIS A 126 3.97 -1.69 8.84
N LYS A 127 4.00 -1.56 10.18
CA LYS A 127 2.82 -1.37 11.02
C LYS A 127 2.84 0.03 11.63
N ILE A 128 1.68 0.67 11.70
CA ILE A 128 1.49 2.01 12.28
C ILE A 128 0.31 1.94 13.21
N SER A 129 0.53 2.22 14.48
CA SER A 129 -0.53 2.14 15.48
C SER A 129 -1.64 3.15 15.20
N ALA A 130 -2.86 2.64 15.08
CA ALA A 130 -4.08 3.47 14.99
C ALA A 130 -4.52 4.04 16.34
N SER A 131 -4.01 3.48 17.45
CA SER A 131 -4.33 3.89 18.83
C SER A 131 -3.54 5.11 19.31
N ALA A 132 -2.74 5.74 18.43
CA ALA A 132 -2.06 6.98 18.74
C ALA A 132 -3.06 8.04 19.23
N ALA A 133 -2.70 8.77 20.29
CA ALA A 133 -3.55 9.83 20.82
C ALA A 133 -3.81 10.91 19.76
N PRO A 134 -5.04 11.41 19.65
CA PRO A 134 -5.34 12.51 18.75
C PRO A 134 -4.64 13.78 19.21
N LEU A 135 -4.16 14.57 18.25
CA LEU A 135 -3.66 15.90 18.52
C LEU A 135 -4.85 16.85 18.68
N ILE A 136 -4.75 17.73 19.66
CA ILE A 136 -5.77 18.73 19.91
C ILE A 136 -5.60 19.87 18.91
N ALA A 137 -6.56 20.05 18.04
CA ALA A 137 -6.65 21.19 17.14
C ALA A 137 -7.67 22.20 17.68
N GLU A 138 -7.38 23.49 17.53
CA GLU A 138 -8.32 24.54 17.88
C GLU A 138 -9.56 24.48 17.00
N ASP A 139 -10.72 24.69 17.61
CA ASP A 139 -11.98 24.79 16.89
C ASP A 139 -11.97 26.00 15.97
N LEU A 140 -12.54 25.85 14.78
CA LEU A 140 -12.53 26.90 13.78
C LEU A 140 -13.96 27.35 13.46
N SER A 141 -14.22 28.65 13.58
CA SER A 141 -15.49 29.23 13.13
C SER A 141 -15.40 29.65 11.67
N LEU A 142 -16.38 29.21 10.87
CA LEU A 142 -16.51 29.58 9.46
C LEU A 142 -17.66 30.58 9.27
N PRO A 143 -17.49 31.59 8.40
CA PRO A 143 -16.31 31.90 7.61
C PRO A 143 -15.13 32.39 8.46
N THR A 144 -13.91 32.14 8.01
CA THR A 144 -12.67 32.57 8.69
C THR A 144 -11.79 33.40 7.77
N ALA A 145 -11.09 34.38 8.36
CA ALA A 145 -10.02 35.12 7.69
C ALA A 145 -8.67 34.35 7.74
N THR A 146 -8.52 33.47 8.71
CA THR A 146 -7.30 32.66 8.88
C THR A 146 -7.38 31.45 7.98
N THR A 147 -6.40 31.30 7.10
CA THR A 147 -6.35 30.21 6.13
C THR A 147 -5.30 29.16 6.43
N GLU A 148 -4.32 29.46 7.31
CA GLU A 148 -3.24 28.55 7.69
C GLU A 148 -3.27 28.25 9.18
N PHE A 149 -3.10 26.98 9.54
CA PHE A 149 -3.11 26.50 10.90
C PHE A 149 -2.04 25.41 11.10
N THR A 150 -1.62 25.23 12.36
CA THR A 150 -0.69 24.17 12.73
C THR A 150 -1.28 23.33 13.86
N VAL A 151 -1.20 22.00 13.74
CA VAL A 151 -1.62 21.05 14.77
C VAL A 151 -0.52 20.01 14.96
N GLY A 152 0.23 20.10 16.06
CA GLY A 152 1.45 19.32 16.19
C GLY A 152 2.39 19.59 15.02
N ASN A 153 2.80 18.56 14.32
CA ASN A 153 3.65 18.68 13.13
C ASN A 153 2.84 18.74 11.80
N PHE A 154 1.53 18.92 11.86
CA PHE A 154 0.71 19.13 10.67
C PHE A 154 0.56 20.63 10.40
N LYS A 155 0.93 21.05 9.19
CA LYS A 155 0.57 22.35 8.65
C LYS A 155 -0.57 22.16 7.67
N TYR A 156 -1.72 22.77 7.90
CA TYR A 156 -2.85 22.71 6.99
C TYR A 156 -3.32 24.09 6.56
N THR A 157 -3.89 24.14 5.36
CA THR A 157 -4.32 25.36 4.70
C THR A 157 -5.73 25.17 4.17
N ILE A 158 -6.62 26.10 4.49
CA ILE A 158 -7.94 26.20 3.83
C ILE A 158 -7.75 26.93 2.51
N LYS A 159 -7.88 26.22 1.40
CA LYS A 159 -7.76 26.79 0.05
C LYS A 159 -9.02 27.50 -0.39
N LYS A 160 -10.19 26.97 0.04
CA LYS A 160 -11.48 27.53 -0.31
C LYS A 160 -12.57 27.01 0.63
N ALA A 161 -13.52 27.87 0.97
CA ALA A 161 -14.75 27.51 1.66
C ALA A 161 -15.94 28.02 0.85
N ASP A 162 -16.74 27.10 0.32
CA ASP A 162 -17.99 27.36 -0.38
C ASP A 162 -19.15 27.05 0.57
N LEU A 163 -19.70 28.08 1.20
CA LEU A 163 -20.82 27.96 2.14
C LEU A 163 -22.13 28.28 1.41
N LYS A 164 -23.03 27.30 1.37
CA LYS A 164 -24.37 27.43 0.78
C LYS A 164 -25.43 27.02 1.78
N THR A 165 -26.67 27.35 1.52
CA THR A 165 -27.81 27.05 2.41
C THR A 165 -27.92 25.56 2.75
N ASP A 166 -27.77 24.69 1.74
CA ASP A 166 -27.98 23.23 1.82
C ASP A 166 -26.69 22.40 1.88
N LYS A 167 -25.55 23.05 1.60
CA LYS A 167 -24.27 22.35 1.49
C LYS A 167 -23.10 23.29 1.71
N SER A 168 -22.13 22.87 2.52
CA SER A 168 -20.85 23.56 2.70
C SER A 168 -19.71 22.65 2.29
N ILE A 169 -18.78 23.17 1.47
CA ILE A 169 -17.58 22.43 1.04
C ILE A 169 -16.36 23.26 1.39
N ILE A 170 -15.44 22.64 2.13
CA ILE A 170 -14.15 23.24 2.51
C ILE A 170 -13.06 22.42 1.85
N ARG A 171 -12.22 23.08 1.04
CA ARG A 171 -11.03 22.49 0.41
C ARG A 171 -9.83 22.77 1.27
N CYS A 172 -9.18 21.73 1.72
CA CYS A 172 -8.00 21.81 2.57
C CYS A 172 -6.80 21.14 1.88
N GLU A 173 -5.63 21.59 2.25
CA GLU A 173 -4.35 20.93 2.00
C GLU A 173 -3.64 20.75 3.33
N CYS A 174 -3.07 19.58 3.56
CA CYS A 174 -2.33 19.27 4.79
C CYS A 174 -0.96 18.72 4.44
N VAL A 175 0.09 19.23 5.09
CA VAL A 175 1.47 18.74 4.98
C VAL A 175 1.94 18.31 6.35
N TYR A 176 2.53 17.12 6.45
CA TYR A 176 3.13 16.61 7.68
C TYR A 176 4.63 16.91 7.69
N GLN A 177 5.13 17.46 8.81
CA GLN A 177 6.53 17.90 8.96
C GLN A 177 7.27 17.17 10.10
N GLY A 178 6.60 16.24 10.80
CA GLY A 178 7.17 15.51 11.93
C GLY A 178 8.07 14.35 11.52
N GLU A 179 8.72 13.78 12.53
CA GLU A 179 9.45 12.51 12.40
C GLU A 179 8.46 11.34 12.50
N GLY A 180 8.49 10.40 11.56
CA GLY A 180 7.56 9.27 11.55
C GLY A 180 6.43 9.43 10.54
N VAL A 181 5.19 9.20 10.93
CA VAL A 181 4.01 9.24 10.05
C VAL A 181 2.88 10.03 10.69
N GLY A 182 2.34 10.97 9.92
CA GLY A 182 1.09 11.66 10.24
C GLY A 182 -0.10 10.84 9.75
N ILE A 183 -1.09 10.63 10.62
CA ILE A 183 -2.38 10.01 10.29
C ILE A 183 -3.38 11.14 10.13
N LEU A 184 -3.89 11.32 8.92
CA LEU A 184 -4.90 12.32 8.59
C LEU A 184 -6.23 11.63 8.32
N SER A 185 -7.25 11.93 9.13
CA SER A 185 -8.59 11.30 9.08
C SER A 185 -9.70 12.36 8.99
N PRO A 186 -9.89 13.04 7.83
CA PRO A 186 -10.86 14.14 7.69
C PRO A 186 -12.32 13.72 7.95
N GLY A 187 -12.65 12.45 7.76
CA GLY A 187 -13.97 11.89 8.08
C GLY A 187 -14.34 11.97 9.56
N LYS A 188 -13.39 12.29 10.46
CA LYS A 188 -13.62 12.51 11.88
C LYS A 188 -13.94 13.97 12.24
N CYS A 189 -13.88 14.85 11.25
CA CYS A 189 -14.24 16.25 11.42
C CYS A 189 -15.76 16.42 11.49
N VAL A 190 -16.24 17.30 12.37
CA VAL A 190 -17.67 17.56 12.60
C VAL A 190 -17.90 19.06 12.57
N ALA A 191 -19.02 19.51 12.00
CA ALA A 191 -19.48 20.88 12.19
C ALA A 191 -20.54 20.94 13.29
N ILE A 192 -20.43 21.91 14.18
CA ILE A 192 -21.50 22.27 15.09
C ILE A 192 -22.33 23.36 14.46
N MET A 193 -23.60 23.08 14.26
CA MET A 193 -24.58 24.01 13.75
C MET A 193 -24.96 25.04 14.83
N PRO A 194 -25.50 26.22 14.46
CA PRO A 194 -25.87 27.25 15.44
C PRO A 194 -26.82 26.79 16.55
N GLN A 195 -27.63 25.78 16.26
CA GLN A 195 -28.57 25.19 17.22
C GLN A 195 -27.93 24.08 18.09
N GLY A 196 -26.60 23.88 17.98
CA GLY A 196 -25.85 22.88 18.73
C GLY A 196 -25.88 21.46 18.14
N GLN A 197 -26.49 21.27 16.97
CA GLN A 197 -26.51 19.96 16.32
C GLN A 197 -25.16 19.63 15.68
N GLU A 198 -24.72 18.39 15.82
CA GLU A 198 -23.53 17.88 15.15
C GLU A 198 -23.86 17.47 13.72
N ASN A 199 -23.02 17.91 12.78
CA ASN A 199 -23.09 17.58 11.37
C ASN A 199 -21.77 16.89 10.98
N PRO A 200 -21.73 15.56 10.79
CA PRO A 200 -20.50 14.86 10.44
C PRO A 200 -20.09 15.14 9.00
N ASN A 201 -18.80 15.08 8.73
CA ASN A 201 -18.26 15.16 7.38
C ASN A 201 -18.83 14.05 6.51
N SER A 202 -19.49 14.42 5.42
CA SER A 202 -20.12 13.49 4.47
C SER A 202 -19.21 13.10 3.29
N ASP A 203 -17.98 13.64 3.21
CA ASP A 203 -17.03 13.27 2.17
C ASP A 203 -16.57 11.81 2.34
N LYS A 204 -16.33 11.14 1.22
CA LYS A 204 -15.94 9.72 1.20
C LYS A 204 -14.47 9.46 1.51
N PHE A 205 -13.65 10.50 1.58
CA PHE A 205 -12.23 10.35 1.87
C PHE A 205 -12.04 9.94 3.34
N LYS A 206 -11.72 8.68 3.54
CA LYS A 206 -11.57 8.08 4.88
C LYS A 206 -10.31 8.54 5.62
N GLY A 207 -9.27 8.93 4.89
CA GLY A 207 -8.00 9.38 5.43
C GLY A 207 -6.80 8.79 4.71
N CYS A 208 -5.62 9.27 5.08
CA CYS A 208 -4.34 8.82 4.54
C CYS A 208 -3.22 8.89 5.58
N LEU A 209 -2.09 8.29 5.22
CA LEU A 209 -0.84 8.41 5.95
C LEU A 209 0.08 9.38 5.21
N LEU A 210 0.66 10.32 5.95
CA LEU A 210 1.57 11.33 5.45
C LEU A 210 2.98 11.07 6.00
N GLU A 211 3.93 10.81 5.12
CA GLU A 211 5.36 10.80 5.46
C GLU A 211 5.87 12.23 5.60
N THR A 212 7.01 12.41 6.26
CA THR A 212 7.68 13.71 6.44
C THR A 212 7.80 14.48 5.14
N GLY A 213 7.33 15.70 5.11
CA GLY A 213 7.33 16.59 3.94
C GLY A 213 6.31 16.25 2.86
N LYS A 214 5.45 15.23 3.07
CA LYS A 214 4.36 14.89 2.17
C LYS A 214 3.07 15.58 2.58
N GLY A 215 2.27 15.92 1.58
CA GLY A 215 0.98 16.56 1.76
C GLY A 215 -0.12 15.87 0.97
N GLU A 216 -1.35 16.13 1.39
CA GLU A 216 -2.57 15.64 0.76
C GLU A 216 -3.60 16.76 0.72
N SER A 217 -4.37 16.79 -0.38
CA SER A 217 -5.53 17.68 -0.52
C SER A 217 -6.80 16.89 -0.26
N PHE A 218 -7.66 17.43 0.58
CA PHE A 218 -8.91 16.76 0.95
C PHE A 218 -10.07 17.74 1.02
N LEU A 219 -11.29 17.18 1.03
CA LEU A 219 -12.51 17.93 1.19
C LEU A 219 -13.13 17.63 2.55
N ILE A 220 -13.79 18.63 3.10
CA ILE A 220 -14.75 18.48 4.19
C ILE A 220 -16.09 18.96 3.62
N GLU A 221 -17.09 18.10 3.68
CA GLU A 221 -18.41 18.37 3.14
C GLU A 221 -19.46 18.19 4.22
N PHE A 222 -20.24 19.23 4.45
CA PHE A 222 -21.42 19.19 5.32
C PHE A 222 -22.67 19.39 4.49
N ARG A 223 -23.66 18.53 4.70
CA ARG A 223 -24.97 18.65 4.05
C ARG A 223 -26.02 19.16 5.03
N GLU A 224 -27.05 19.78 4.50
CA GLU A 224 -28.17 20.23 5.30
C GLU A 224 -28.72 19.10 6.17
N ILE A 225 -28.96 19.44 7.45
CA ILE A 225 -29.71 18.59 8.36
C ILE A 225 -31.01 19.32 8.74
N LYS A 226 -32.11 18.57 8.79
CA LYS A 226 -33.43 19.12 9.08
C LYS A 226 -33.41 19.88 10.41
N GLY A 227 -33.76 21.16 10.38
CA GLY A 227 -33.75 22.04 11.55
C GLY A 227 -32.38 22.59 11.92
N GLY A 228 -31.32 22.33 11.15
CA GLY A 228 -29.95 22.80 11.44
C GLY A 228 -29.67 24.26 11.13
N GLY A 229 -30.56 24.91 10.40
CA GLY A 229 -30.41 26.31 9.98
C GLY A 229 -29.68 26.46 8.63
N ASP A 230 -29.59 27.69 8.16
CA ASP A 230 -28.97 28.06 6.89
C ASP A 230 -27.45 28.15 7.08
N MET A 231 -26.70 27.21 6.49
CA MET A 231 -25.24 27.14 6.58
C MET A 231 -24.52 28.30 5.88
N GLN A 232 -25.20 29.03 5.00
CA GLN A 232 -24.65 30.22 4.34
C GLN A 232 -24.67 31.45 5.26
N LYS A 233 -25.72 31.57 6.07
CA LYS A 233 -25.96 32.75 6.92
C LYS A 233 -25.49 32.60 8.34
N SER A 234 -25.36 31.38 8.80
CA SER A 234 -25.03 31.06 10.18
C SER A 234 -23.58 30.55 10.29
N PRO A 235 -22.81 31.00 11.28
CA PRO A 235 -21.44 30.48 11.46
C PRO A 235 -21.46 28.98 11.80
N LEU A 236 -20.60 28.23 11.13
CA LEU A 236 -20.32 26.84 11.43
C LEU A 236 -19.10 26.75 12.34
N LYS A 237 -19.19 26.02 13.43
CA LYS A 237 -18.03 25.71 14.26
C LYS A 237 -17.49 24.34 13.87
N LEU A 238 -16.30 24.34 13.27
CA LEU A 238 -15.60 23.13 12.84
C LEU A 238 -14.83 22.54 14.02
N ILE A 239 -15.09 21.29 14.36
CA ILE A 239 -14.37 20.51 15.37
C ILE A 239 -13.61 19.41 14.67
N TRP A 240 -12.30 19.37 14.89
CA TRP A 240 -11.41 18.42 14.20
C TRP A 240 -11.45 17.01 14.78
N GLY A 241 -11.84 16.85 16.05
CA GLY A 241 -11.92 15.54 16.69
C GLY A 241 -10.62 14.75 16.56
N GLU A 242 -10.71 13.52 16.08
CA GLU A 242 -9.56 12.62 15.86
C GLU A 242 -8.95 12.75 14.47
N THR A 243 -9.03 13.92 13.84
CA THR A 243 -8.55 14.14 12.46
C THR A 243 -7.04 14.01 12.34
N PHE A 244 -6.28 14.43 13.36
CA PHE A 244 -4.82 14.45 13.31
C PHE A 244 -4.23 13.57 14.41
N LYS A 245 -3.36 12.62 14.01
CA LYS A 245 -2.59 11.78 14.94
C LYS A 245 -1.17 11.63 14.40
N GLU A 246 -0.21 11.44 15.30
CA GLU A 246 1.17 11.12 14.95
C GLU A 246 1.52 9.73 15.45
N SER A 247 2.22 8.95 14.64
CA SER A 247 2.63 7.61 15.01
C SER A 247 4.01 7.28 14.48
N LYS A 248 4.60 6.20 15.02
CA LYS A 248 5.85 5.64 14.55
C LYS A 248 5.58 4.48 13.61
N VAL A 249 6.52 4.25 12.70
CA VAL A 249 6.52 3.08 11.82
C VAL A 249 7.30 1.96 12.49
N GLU A 250 6.66 0.82 12.69
CA GLU A 250 7.28 -0.41 13.16
C GLU A 250 7.46 -1.37 11.99
N SER A 251 8.65 -1.94 11.83
CA SER A 251 8.88 -3.00 10.85
C SER A 251 8.54 -4.35 11.47
N ILE A 252 7.66 -5.10 10.82
CA ILE A 252 7.30 -6.47 11.21
C ILE A 252 7.83 -7.47 10.18
N PRO A 253 8.15 -8.70 10.58
CA PRO A 253 8.76 -9.69 9.68
C PRO A 253 7.93 -9.95 8.43
N GLY A 254 8.60 -10.08 7.31
CA GLY A 254 8.04 -10.56 6.06
C GLY A 254 8.04 -12.09 5.98
N GLY A 255 8.12 -12.61 4.75
CA GLY A 255 8.13 -14.04 4.53
C GLY A 255 8.56 -14.44 3.12
N ILE A 256 8.65 -15.73 2.91
CA ILE A 256 9.02 -16.34 1.64
C ILE A 256 7.79 -17.06 1.07
N ILE A 257 7.49 -16.78 -0.19
CA ILE A 257 6.36 -17.36 -0.90
C ILE A 257 6.90 -18.08 -2.13
N ASN A 258 6.69 -19.37 -2.21
CA ASN A 258 7.08 -20.17 -3.36
C ASN A 258 5.94 -20.24 -4.37
N LEU A 259 6.27 -20.02 -5.64
CA LEU A 259 5.35 -20.16 -6.75
C LEU A 259 5.74 -21.37 -7.59
N GLU A 260 4.75 -22.21 -7.90
CA GLU A 260 4.89 -23.43 -8.69
C GLU A 260 4.02 -23.33 -9.95
N LEU A 261 4.55 -23.83 -11.06
CA LEU A 261 3.87 -23.85 -12.34
C LEU A 261 2.50 -24.54 -12.22
N ASP A 262 1.49 -23.93 -12.80
CA ASP A 262 0.19 -24.52 -13.07
C ASP A 262 0.20 -25.03 -14.52
N GLY A 263 0.54 -26.31 -14.71
CA GLY A 263 0.67 -26.93 -16.02
C GLY A 263 -0.61 -26.83 -16.86
N PRO A 264 -1.78 -27.24 -16.34
CA PRO A 264 -3.06 -27.11 -17.05
C PRO A 264 -3.34 -25.67 -17.51
N LYS A 265 -3.29 -24.69 -16.60
CA LYS A 265 -3.54 -23.28 -16.92
C LYS A 265 -2.51 -22.74 -17.92
N THR A 266 -1.26 -23.17 -17.82
CA THR A 266 -0.18 -22.80 -18.76
C THR A 266 -0.51 -23.34 -20.17
N GLY A 267 -0.96 -24.60 -20.29
CA GLY A 267 -1.37 -25.17 -21.55
C GLY A 267 -2.55 -24.46 -22.20
N GLU A 268 -3.58 -24.15 -21.43
CA GLU A 268 -4.76 -23.41 -21.90
C GLU A 268 -4.44 -22.00 -22.42
N ARG A 269 -3.50 -21.31 -21.78
CA ARG A 269 -3.12 -19.92 -22.14
C ARG A 269 -2.25 -19.81 -23.38
N ASN A 270 -1.64 -20.90 -23.84
CA ASN A 270 -0.74 -20.93 -24.97
C ASN A 270 -1.32 -21.67 -26.20
N GLN A 271 -2.59 -22.05 -26.16
CA GLN A 271 -3.36 -22.56 -27.31
C GLN A 271 -3.94 -21.38 -28.10
#